data_471dcb60d23be3e126ebbe789383fa43
#
_entry.id   471dcb60d23be3e126ebbe789383fa43
#
_cell.length_a   1.000
_cell.length_b   1.000
_cell.length_c   1.000
_cell.angle_alpha   90.00
_cell.angle_beta   90.00
_cell.angle_gamma   90.00
#
_symmetry.space_group_name_H-M   'P 1'
#
loop_
_entity.id
_entity.type
_entity.pdbx_description
1 polymer ?
#
loop_
_entity_poly.entity_id
_entity_poly.type
_entity_poly.pdbx_seq_one_letter_code
_entity_poly.pdbx_strand_id
1 'polypeptide(L)'
;MFENLIDRLEHSFKLLKGEGRITEINIAETLKDVRKALLDADVSYKLAKSFCDSVKEKALGMDVLKSIKPGQMMIKIVHDELAALMGSTSSDINIKGNPGIVLVSGLQGSGKTTFSGKLAL
;
A
#
# COMPACT_ATOMS: atom_id res chain seq x y z
N MET A 1 9.57 3.00 -11.32
CA MET A 1 9.63 2.72 -9.88
C MET A 1 8.32 2.10 -9.38
N PHE A 2 7.17 2.74 -9.57
CA PHE A 2 5.87 2.18 -9.15
C PHE A 2 5.40 0.98 -9.96
N GLU A 3 5.73 0.89 -11.26
CA GLU A 3 5.41 -0.27 -12.10
C GLU A 3 5.98 -1.56 -11.53
N ASN A 4 7.24 -1.55 -11.10
CA ASN A 4 7.87 -2.72 -10.46
C ASN A 4 7.19 -3.13 -9.14
N LEU A 5 6.73 -2.16 -8.35
CA LEU A 5 6.01 -2.45 -7.10
C LEU A 5 4.65 -3.07 -7.40
N ILE A 6 3.89 -2.49 -8.34
CA ILE A 6 2.58 -2.99 -8.76
C ILE A 6 2.70 -4.42 -9.29
N ASP A 7 3.62 -4.65 -10.24
CA ASP A 7 3.83 -5.98 -10.86
C ASP A 7 4.18 -7.04 -9.82
N ARG A 8 5.04 -6.70 -8.85
CA ARG A 8 5.42 -7.62 -7.77
C ARG A 8 4.26 -7.91 -6.82
N LEU A 9 3.49 -6.89 -6.45
CA LEU A 9 2.30 -7.07 -5.63
C LEU A 9 1.26 -7.92 -6.36
N GLU A 10 1.01 -7.66 -7.64
CA GLU A 10 0.09 -8.46 -8.46
C GLU A 10 0.55 -9.91 -8.58
N HIS A 11 1.84 -10.15 -8.79
CA HIS A 11 2.40 -11.50 -8.84
C HIS A 11 2.19 -12.25 -7.54
N SER A 12 2.52 -11.62 -6.40
CA SER A 12 2.35 -12.21 -5.06
C SER A 12 0.88 -12.53 -4.76
N PHE A 13 -0.05 -11.67 -5.17
CA PHE A 13 -1.49 -11.91 -5.00
C PHE A 13 -2.09 -12.88 -6.02
N LYS A 14 -1.50 -13.01 -7.21
CA LYS A 14 -1.95 -13.99 -8.21
C LYS A 14 -1.77 -15.42 -7.70
N LEU A 15 -0.70 -15.68 -6.97
CA LEU A 15 -0.47 -16.97 -6.31
C LEU A 15 -1.59 -17.28 -5.30
N LEU A 16 -2.01 -16.30 -4.50
CA LEU A 16 -3.12 -16.46 -3.56
C LEU A 16 -4.48 -16.62 -4.24
N LYS A 17 -4.70 -16.02 -5.40
CA LYS A 17 -5.97 -16.15 -6.15
C LYS A 17 -6.18 -17.56 -6.73
N GLY A 18 -5.11 -18.26 -7.05
CA GLY A 18 -5.16 -19.60 -7.66
C GLY A 18 -5.36 -20.73 -6.66
N GLU A 19 -5.17 -20.49 -5.37
CA GLU A 19 -5.28 -21.52 -4.33
C GLU A 19 -6.71 -21.55 -3.77
N GLY A 20 -7.35 -22.69 -3.88
CA GLY A 20 -8.69 -22.93 -3.33
C GLY A 20 -8.74 -22.92 -1.79
N ARG A 21 -7.59 -22.97 -1.12
CA ARG A 21 -7.40 -22.82 0.33
C ARG A 21 -6.16 -21.99 0.61
N ILE A 22 -6.30 -20.94 1.41
CA ILE A 22 -5.18 -20.16 1.94
C ILE A 22 -4.86 -20.65 3.35
N THR A 23 -3.58 -20.86 3.62
CA THR A 23 -3.05 -21.24 4.94
C THR A 23 -2.28 -20.07 5.56
N GLU A 24 -2.02 -20.14 6.86
CA GLU A 24 -1.15 -19.15 7.53
C GLU A 24 0.25 -19.09 6.89
N ILE A 25 0.75 -20.23 6.38
CA ILE A 25 2.05 -20.31 5.71
C ILE A 25 2.02 -19.51 4.41
N ASN A 26 0.99 -19.69 3.58
CA ASN A 26 0.83 -18.94 2.32
C ASN A 26 0.72 -17.43 2.57
N ILE A 27 0.00 -17.03 3.63
CA ILE A 27 -0.08 -15.61 4.04
C ILE A 27 1.31 -15.09 4.42
N ALA A 28 2.06 -15.83 5.24
CA ALA A 28 3.39 -15.41 5.69
C ALA A 28 4.39 -15.29 4.53
N GLU A 29 4.36 -16.21 3.57
CA GLU A 29 5.19 -16.16 2.37
C GLU A 29 4.84 -14.96 1.49
N THR A 30 3.55 -14.76 1.20
CA THR A 30 3.08 -13.58 0.43
C THR A 30 3.49 -12.27 1.09
N LEU A 31 3.33 -12.15 2.42
CA LEU A 31 3.72 -10.94 3.15
C LEU A 31 5.24 -10.73 3.18
N LYS A 32 6.04 -11.80 3.09
CA LYS A 32 7.49 -11.68 2.92
C LYS A 32 7.84 -11.04 1.56
N ASP A 33 7.15 -11.47 0.49
CA ASP A 33 7.35 -10.89 -0.85
C ASP A 33 6.86 -9.44 -0.92
N VAL A 34 5.70 -9.15 -0.33
CA VAL A 34 5.18 -7.79 -0.20
C VAL A 34 6.16 -6.88 0.55
N ARG A 35 6.73 -7.35 1.67
CA ARG A 35 7.73 -6.59 2.42
C ARG A 35 8.96 -6.30 1.57
N LYS A 36 9.45 -7.29 0.83
CA LYS A 36 10.58 -7.12 -0.08
C LYS A 36 10.28 -6.09 -1.17
N ALA A 37 9.09 -6.16 -1.77
CA ALA A 37 8.67 -5.19 -2.78
C ALA A 37 8.60 -3.76 -2.24
N LEU A 38 8.12 -3.57 -1.00
CA LEU A 38 8.10 -2.26 -0.32
C LEU A 38 9.51 -1.74 -0.04
N LEU A 39 10.43 -2.60 0.41
CA LEU A 39 11.83 -2.21 0.63
C LEU A 39 12.54 -1.83 -0.67
N ASP A 40 12.29 -2.58 -1.75
CA ASP A 40 12.84 -2.29 -3.08
C ASP A 40 12.27 -0.97 -3.67
N ALA A 41 11.12 -0.51 -3.16
CA ALA A 41 10.51 0.78 -3.46
C ALA A 41 10.89 1.91 -2.48
N ASP A 42 12.01 1.75 -1.76
CA ASP A 42 12.55 2.72 -0.79
C ASP A 42 11.68 3.00 0.44
N VAL A 43 10.71 2.12 0.75
CA VAL A 43 9.95 2.21 2.00
C VAL A 43 10.84 1.79 3.16
N SER A 44 10.84 2.56 4.27
CA SER A 44 11.65 2.22 5.43
C SER A 44 11.30 0.84 6.01
N TYR A 45 12.30 0.11 6.47
CA TYR A 45 12.11 -1.24 7.05
C TYR A 45 11.07 -1.25 8.18
N LYS A 46 11.10 -0.24 9.06
CA LYS A 46 10.17 -0.12 10.18
C LYS A 46 8.73 -0.05 9.67
N LEU A 47 8.48 0.76 8.65
CA LEU A 47 7.15 0.94 8.08
C LEU A 47 6.70 -0.31 7.32
N ALA A 48 7.55 -0.89 6.48
CA ALA A 48 7.26 -2.12 5.75
C ALA A 48 6.96 -3.30 6.70
N LYS A 49 7.70 -3.40 7.82
CA LYS A 49 7.43 -4.40 8.84
C LYS A 49 6.08 -4.18 9.52
N SER A 50 5.83 -2.98 10.04
CA SER A 50 4.58 -2.63 10.73
C SER A 50 3.36 -2.88 9.82
N PHE A 51 3.45 -2.51 8.55
CA PHE A 51 2.42 -2.78 7.55
C PHE A 51 2.14 -4.29 7.41
N CYS A 52 3.16 -5.11 7.21
CA CYS A 52 2.99 -6.55 7.06
C CYS A 52 2.44 -7.20 8.33
N ASP A 53 2.84 -6.74 9.50
CA ASP A 53 2.36 -7.24 10.79
C ASP A 53 0.85 -6.90 10.95
N SER A 54 0.43 -5.69 10.61
CA SER A 54 -0.98 -5.26 10.63
C SER A 54 -1.84 -6.06 9.65
N VAL A 55 -1.38 -6.26 8.41
CA VAL A 55 -2.08 -7.09 7.41
C VAL A 55 -2.22 -8.52 7.89
N LYS A 56 -1.17 -9.10 8.49
CA LYS A 56 -1.20 -10.46 9.04
C LYS A 56 -2.24 -10.59 10.14
N GLU A 57 -2.24 -9.66 11.10
CA GLU A 57 -3.19 -9.66 12.21
C GLU A 57 -4.64 -9.59 11.71
N LYS A 58 -4.93 -8.68 10.78
CA LYS A 58 -6.26 -8.56 10.19
C LYS A 58 -6.67 -9.78 9.37
N ALA A 59 -5.75 -10.37 8.61
CA ALA A 59 -6.01 -11.57 7.84
C ALA A 59 -6.37 -12.76 8.73
N LEU A 60 -5.71 -12.92 9.85
CA LEU A 60 -6.01 -13.97 10.82
C LEU A 60 -7.29 -13.69 11.61
N GLY A 61 -7.52 -12.44 12.01
CA GLY A 61 -8.70 -12.03 12.78
C GLY A 61 -10.02 -12.03 11.99
N MET A 62 -9.96 -11.83 10.67
CA MET A 62 -11.14 -11.82 9.79
C MET A 62 -11.54 -13.20 9.25
N ASP A 63 -10.99 -14.30 9.77
CA ASP A 63 -11.25 -15.65 9.28
C ASP A 63 -11.06 -15.81 7.75
N VAL A 64 -10.06 -15.12 7.20
CA VAL A 64 -9.73 -15.20 5.76
C VAL A 64 -9.54 -16.64 5.32
N LEU A 65 -8.98 -17.46 6.20
CA LEU A 65 -8.75 -18.91 5.98
C LEU A 65 -10.04 -19.69 5.76
N LYS A 66 -11.17 -19.21 6.28
CA LYS A 66 -12.50 -19.85 6.18
C LYS A 66 -13.37 -19.23 5.08
N SER A 67 -12.90 -18.17 4.44
CA SER A 67 -13.67 -17.47 3.42
C SER A 67 -13.81 -18.31 2.14
N ILE A 68 -14.95 -18.16 1.44
CA ILE A 68 -15.17 -18.75 0.12
C ILE A 68 -14.25 -18.10 -0.94
N LYS A 69 -13.81 -16.85 -0.72
CA LYS A 69 -12.91 -16.09 -1.61
C LYS A 69 -11.74 -15.49 -0.82
N PRO A 70 -10.87 -16.32 -0.24
CA PRO A 70 -9.84 -15.83 0.66
C PRO A 70 -8.82 -14.90 -0.02
N GLY A 71 -8.48 -15.14 -1.29
CA GLY A 71 -7.59 -14.27 -2.05
C GLY A 71 -8.16 -12.87 -2.28
N GLN A 72 -9.45 -12.73 -2.48
CA GLN A 72 -10.11 -11.42 -2.62
C GLN A 72 -10.16 -10.66 -1.29
N MET A 73 -10.42 -11.37 -0.19
CA MET A 73 -10.35 -10.77 1.14
C MET A 73 -8.96 -10.27 1.47
N MET A 74 -7.93 -11.05 1.15
CA MET A 74 -6.54 -10.64 1.37
C MET A 74 -6.19 -9.37 0.60
N ILE A 75 -6.59 -9.28 -0.68
CA ILE A 75 -6.37 -8.07 -1.49
C ILE A 75 -7.08 -6.87 -0.87
N LYS A 76 -8.32 -7.04 -0.39
CA LYS A 76 -9.05 -5.97 0.27
C LYS A 76 -8.34 -5.49 1.54
N ILE A 77 -7.88 -6.41 2.39
CA ILE A 77 -7.14 -6.05 3.61
C ILE A 77 -5.89 -5.24 3.27
N VAL A 78 -5.11 -5.68 2.29
CA VAL A 78 -3.89 -4.98 1.85
C VAL A 78 -4.22 -3.60 1.29
N HIS A 79 -5.26 -3.49 0.46
CA HIS A 79 -5.73 -2.21 -0.07
C HIS A 79 -6.13 -1.24 1.05
N ASP A 80 -6.92 -1.71 2.01
CA ASP A 80 -7.40 -0.88 3.13
C ASP A 80 -6.24 -0.44 4.04
N GLU A 81 -5.23 -1.31 4.26
CA GLU A 81 -4.03 -0.96 5.00
C GLU A 81 -3.13 0.04 4.26
N LEU A 82 -2.99 -0.09 2.93
CA LEU A 82 -2.25 0.88 2.12
C LEU A 82 -2.95 2.24 2.14
N ALA A 83 -4.28 2.26 2.02
CA ALA A 83 -5.06 3.49 2.10
C ALA A 83 -4.93 4.16 3.48
N ALA A 84 -4.97 3.37 4.56
CA ALA A 84 -4.75 3.86 5.91
C ALA A 84 -3.34 4.44 6.11
N LEU A 85 -2.32 3.79 5.55
CA LEU A 85 -0.93 4.23 5.60
C LEU A 85 -0.72 5.57 4.88
N MET A 86 -1.44 5.79 3.77
CA MET A 86 -1.38 7.04 2.99
C MET A 86 -2.21 8.18 3.57
N GLY A 87 -2.93 7.94 4.66
CA GLY A 87 -3.80 8.92 5.29
C GLY A 87 -5.26 8.74 4.83
N SER A 88 -6.09 8.17 5.68
CA SER A 88 -7.49 7.84 5.38
C SER A 88 -8.42 9.04 5.33
N THR A 89 -7.98 10.21 5.80
CA THR A 89 -8.78 11.43 5.88
C THR A 89 -8.13 12.57 5.09
N SER A 90 -8.97 13.32 4.37
CA SER A 90 -8.53 14.57 3.74
C SER A 90 -8.13 15.58 4.82
N SER A 91 -6.98 16.21 4.65
CA SER A 91 -6.54 17.31 5.51
C SER A 91 -6.35 18.57 4.68
N ASP A 92 -6.78 19.70 5.24
CA ASP A 92 -6.60 21.00 4.61
C ASP A 92 -5.14 21.42 4.65
N ILE A 93 -4.74 22.20 3.64
CA ILE A 93 -3.41 22.76 3.57
C ILE A 93 -3.33 23.99 4.49
N ASN A 94 -2.50 23.90 5.51
CA ASN A 94 -2.26 25.01 6.43
C ASN A 94 -1.10 25.88 5.92
N ILE A 95 -1.40 26.79 4.98
CA ILE A 95 -0.43 27.75 4.46
C ILE A 95 -0.40 28.96 5.39
N LYS A 96 0.78 29.24 5.96
CA LYS A 96 1.02 30.42 6.81
C LYS A 96 1.89 31.40 6.04
N GLY A 97 1.51 32.66 6.10
CA GLY A 97 2.28 33.75 5.49
C GLY A 97 1.43 34.63 4.58
N ASN A 98 1.93 35.86 4.30
CA ASN A 98 1.33 36.78 3.34
C ASN A 98 2.46 37.41 2.48
N PRO A 99 2.69 36.91 1.26
CA PRO A 99 1.96 35.84 0.59
C PRO A 99 2.29 34.43 1.15
N GLY A 100 1.32 33.50 1.06
CA GLY A 100 1.57 32.07 1.31
C GLY A 100 2.35 31.47 0.14
N ILE A 101 3.46 30.79 0.42
CA ILE A 101 4.32 30.19 -0.61
C ILE A 101 4.36 28.67 -0.42
N VAL A 102 4.10 27.94 -1.51
CA VAL A 102 4.21 26.47 -1.55
C VAL A 102 5.26 26.07 -2.58
N LEU A 103 6.30 25.36 -2.15
CA LEU A 103 7.33 24.82 -3.03
C LEU A 103 7.00 23.36 -3.37
N VAL A 104 6.75 23.07 -4.66
CA VAL A 104 6.57 21.71 -5.17
C VAL A 104 7.87 21.24 -5.83
N SER A 105 8.54 20.27 -5.22
CA SER A 105 9.80 19.72 -5.71
C SER A 105 9.68 18.24 -6.08
N GLY A 106 10.56 17.76 -6.96
CA GLY A 106 10.60 16.36 -7.38
C GLY A 106 11.36 16.16 -8.70
N LEU A 107 11.60 14.92 -9.07
CA LEU A 107 12.26 14.56 -10.32
C LEU A 107 11.41 14.88 -11.55
N GLN A 108 12.04 14.89 -12.73
CA GLN A 108 11.34 15.07 -14.00
C GLN A 108 10.29 13.93 -14.16
N GLY A 109 9.10 14.27 -14.63
CA GLY A 109 8.00 13.29 -14.78
C GLY A 109 7.26 12.90 -13.50
N SER A 110 7.61 13.45 -12.33
CA SER A 110 6.97 13.13 -11.04
C SER A 110 5.58 13.77 -10.83
N GLY A 111 5.02 14.42 -11.83
CA GLY A 111 3.67 14.99 -11.76
C GLY A 111 3.56 16.36 -11.06
N LYS A 112 4.67 17.07 -10.84
CA LYS A 112 4.66 18.40 -10.15
C LYS A 112 3.67 19.38 -10.74
N THR A 113 3.66 19.54 -12.06
CA THR A 113 2.78 20.48 -12.77
C THR A 113 1.31 20.09 -12.60
N THR A 114 1.02 18.80 -12.74
CA THR A 114 -0.34 18.25 -12.55
C THR A 114 -0.81 18.45 -11.12
N PHE A 115 0.06 18.18 -10.13
CA PHE A 115 -0.23 18.41 -8.72
C PHE A 115 -0.47 19.88 -8.43
N SER A 116 0.42 20.77 -8.90
CA SER A 116 0.27 22.23 -8.70
C SER A 116 -1.03 22.75 -9.31
N GLY A 117 -1.42 22.28 -10.49
CA GLY A 117 -2.69 22.65 -11.11
C GLY A 117 -3.90 22.19 -10.32
N LYS A 118 -3.87 20.97 -9.78
CA LYS A 118 -4.96 20.46 -8.91
C LYS A 118 -5.01 21.16 -7.56
N LEU A 119 -3.87 21.61 -7.05
CA LEU A 119 -3.80 22.32 -5.79
C LEU A 119 -4.32 23.75 -5.89
N ALA A 120 -4.25 24.38 -7.08
CA ALA A 120 -4.68 25.74 -7.33
C ALA A 120 -6.19 25.87 -7.61
N LEU A 121 -6.89 24.77 -7.84
CA LEU A 121 -8.35 24.69 -8.04
C LEU A 121 -9.09 24.61 -6.71
#